data_d8ee662278df6053f8f1c6efae8280ec
#
_entry.id   d8ee662278df6053f8f1c6efae8280ec
#
_cell.length_a   1.000
_cell.length_b   1.000
_cell.length_c   1.000
_cell.angle_alpha   90.00
_cell.angle_beta   90.00
_cell.angle_gamma   90.00
#
_symmetry.space_group_name_H-M   'P 1'
#
loop_
_entity.id
_entity.type
_entity.pdbx_description
1 polymer ?
#
loop_
_entity_poly.entity_id
_entity_poly.type
_entity_poly.pdbx_seq_one_letter_code
_entity_poly.pdbx_strand_id
1 'polypeptide(L)'
;MTVYVETDFLLALAKDTDWLQSSAEDALAEYDVETSPFSYLELLLARKRYEFDYVPLVANLLELVPVGNEEETQVVLKAVNYYDEGMTSFDAFHAATAETRGMDVLSSEKDYKEIEVERVPLEPTDEE
;
A
#
# COMPACT_ATOMS: atom_id res chain seq x y z
N MET A 1 -12.78 -7.06 -20.80
CA MET A 1 -12.57 -8.02 -19.70
C MET A 1 -11.67 -7.42 -18.63
N THR A 2 -12.07 -7.50 -17.38
CA THR A 2 -11.26 -7.03 -16.25
C THR A 2 -10.44 -8.20 -15.72
N VAL A 3 -9.14 -7.99 -15.56
CA VAL A 3 -8.25 -9.02 -15.04
C VAL A 3 -7.58 -8.51 -13.75
N TYR A 4 -7.39 -9.42 -12.82
CA TYR A 4 -6.66 -9.12 -11.58
C TYR A 4 -5.16 -9.31 -11.83
N VAL A 5 -4.35 -8.36 -11.38
CA VAL A 5 -2.89 -8.44 -11.52
C VAL A 5 -2.23 -8.48 -10.15
N GLU A 6 -1.08 -9.12 -10.11
CA GLU A 6 -0.28 -9.27 -8.89
C GLU A 6 0.85 -8.24 -8.84
N THR A 7 1.63 -8.30 -7.78
CA THR A 7 2.73 -7.37 -7.52
C THR A 7 3.78 -7.38 -8.65
N ASP A 8 4.01 -8.52 -9.29
CA ASP A 8 4.98 -8.59 -10.40
C ASP A 8 4.60 -7.68 -11.55
N PHE A 9 3.30 -7.47 -11.78
CA PHE A 9 2.81 -6.53 -12.78
C PHE A 9 3.17 -5.08 -12.40
N LEU A 10 2.99 -4.72 -11.12
CA LEU A 10 3.37 -3.40 -10.63
C LEU A 10 4.88 -3.16 -10.77
N LEU A 11 5.67 -4.17 -10.43
CA LEU A 11 7.13 -4.09 -10.57
C LEU A 11 7.55 -3.95 -12.03
N ALA A 12 6.88 -4.66 -12.93
CA ALA A 12 7.15 -4.56 -14.36
C ALA A 12 6.93 -3.14 -14.88
N LEU A 13 5.88 -2.47 -14.42
CA LEU A 13 5.59 -1.10 -14.81
C LEU A 13 6.55 -0.10 -14.14
N ALA A 14 6.99 -0.39 -12.92
CA ALA A 14 7.84 0.52 -12.14
C ALA A 14 9.30 0.50 -12.57
N LYS A 15 9.79 -0.62 -13.10
CA LYS A 15 11.20 -0.82 -13.44
C LYS A 15 11.43 -0.69 -14.92
N ASP A 16 12.16 0.34 -15.34
CA ASP A 16 12.45 0.59 -16.76
C ASP A 16 13.18 -0.55 -17.47
N THR A 17 13.88 -1.39 -16.72
CA THR A 17 14.66 -2.49 -17.27
C THR A 17 14.03 -3.85 -17.02
N ASP A 18 12.80 -3.90 -16.56
CA ASP A 18 12.11 -5.16 -16.30
C ASP A 18 11.76 -5.84 -17.62
N TRP A 19 12.11 -7.13 -17.72
CA TRP A 19 11.89 -7.89 -18.95
C TRP A 19 10.40 -8.09 -19.28
N LEU A 20 9.52 -7.92 -18.29
CA LEU A 20 8.08 -8.02 -18.48
C LEU A 20 7.40 -6.67 -18.79
N GLN A 21 8.15 -5.58 -18.82
CA GLN A 21 7.56 -4.25 -18.98
C GLN A 21 6.74 -4.11 -20.27
N SER A 22 7.28 -4.58 -21.37
CA SER A 22 6.56 -4.51 -22.65
C SER A 22 5.26 -5.30 -22.62
N SER A 23 5.29 -6.51 -22.02
CA SER A 23 4.09 -7.33 -21.89
C SER A 23 3.06 -6.69 -20.96
N ALA A 24 3.51 -6.01 -19.89
CA ALA A 24 2.63 -5.30 -18.98
C ALA A 24 1.96 -4.12 -19.68
N GLU A 25 2.70 -3.36 -20.48
CA GLU A 25 2.15 -2.26 -21.25
C GLU A 25 1.12 -2.74 -22.28
N ASP A 26 1.40 -3.86 -22.94
CA ASP A 26 0.47 -4.48 -23.88
C ASP A 26 -0.82 -4.89 -23.18
N ALA A 27 -0.71 -5.44 -21.98
CA ALA A 27 -1.87 -5.85 -21.19
C ALA A 27 -2.74 -4.65 -20.79
N LEU A 28 -2.13 -3.52 -20.44
CA LEU A 28 -2.86 -2.28 -20.13
C LEU A 28 -3.69 -1.81 -21.33
N ALA A 29 -3.19 -2.03 -22.55
CA ALA A 29 -3.93 -1.66 -23.76
C ALA A 29 -5.04 -2.62 -24.10
N GLU A 30 -4.92 -3.89 -23.70
CA GLU A 30 -5.87 -4.94 -24.08
C GLU A 30 -6.95 -5.20 -23.04
N TYR A 31 -6.62 -5.08 -21.76
CA TYR A 31 -7.52 -5.42 -20.64
C TYR A 31 -7.75 -4.24 -19.72
N ASP A 32 -8.88 -4.26 -19.02
CA ASP A 32 -9.04 -3.46 -17.82
C ASP A 32 -8.35 -4.21 -16.70
N VAL A 33 -7.33 -3.60 -16.10
CA VAL A 33 -6.58 -4.24 -15.02
C VAL A 33 -7.02 -3.68 -13.67
N GLU A 34 -7.00 -4.55 -12.65
CA GLU A 34 -7.35 -4.18 -11.30
C GLU A 34 -6.51 -5.01 -10.32
N THR A 35 -6.27 -4.48 -9.15
CA THR A 35 -5.57 -5.22 -8.10
C THR A 35 -6.19 -4.90 -6.74
N SER A 36 -5.52 -5.30 -5.67
CA SER A 36 -5.96 -5.03 -4.29
C SER A 36 -4.86 -4.26 -3.55
N PRO A 37 -5.20 -3.67 -2.39
CA PRO A 37 -4.19 -3.03 -1.55
C PRO A 37 -3.06 -3.99 -1.17
N PHE A 38 -3.33 -5.28 -1.14
CA PHE A 38 -2.32 -6.29 -0.82
C PHE A 38 -1.12 -6.26 -1.79
N SER A 39 -1.37 -6.05 -3.08
CA SER A 39 -0.28 -5.95 -4.07
C SER A 39 0.60 -4.73 -3.81
N TYR A 40 0.00 -3.62 -3.40
CA TYR A 40 0.76 -2.41 -3.03
C TYR A 40 1.55 -2.61 -1.74
N LEU A 41 1.00 -3.36 -0.78
CA LEU A 41 1.74 -3.76 0.42
C LEU A 41 3.00 -4.54 0.04
N GLU A 42 2.85 -5.52 -0.83
CA GLU A 42 3.99 -6.32 -1.29
C GLU A 42 5.01 -5.47 -2.05
N LEU A 43 4.56 -4.47 -2.80
CA LEU A 43 5.45 -3.56 -3.50
C LEU A 43 6.36 -2.81 -2.49
N LEU A 44 5.79 -2.36 -1.37
CA LEU A 44 6.57 -1.70 -0.32
C LEU A 44 7.55 -2.65 0.36
N LEU A 45 7.19 -3.93 0.49
CA LEU A 45 8.10 -4.94 1.04
C LEU A 45 9.31 -5.18 0.14
N ALA A 46 9.20 -4.88 -1.15
CA ALA A 46 10.30 -5.04 -2.10
C ALA A 46 11.33 -3.90 -2.03
N ARG A 47 11.15 -2.91 -1.16
CA ARG A 47 12.02 -1.73 -1.05
C ARG A 47 13.51 -2.06 -0.97
N LYS A 48 13.85 -3.11 -0.24
CA LYS A 48 15.26 -3.47 -0.05
C LYS A 48 15.96 -3.88 -1.34
N ARG A 49 15.18 -4.24 -2.37
CA ARG A 49 15.70 -4.67 -3.66
C ARG A 49 15.78 -3.54 -4.69
N TYR A 50 14.91 -2.52 -4.54
CA TYR A 50 14.74 -1.47 -5.53
C TYR A 50 14.69 -0.11 -4.86
N GLU A 51 15.38 0.86 -5.45
CA GLU A 51 15.36 2.23 -4.96
C GLU A 51 14.30 3.01 -5.73
N PHE A 52 13.07 3.01 -5.22
CA PHE A 52 11.98 3.79 -5.76
C PHE A 52 11.64 4.96 -4.85
N ASP A 53 11.18 6.03 -5.42
CA ASP A 53 10.49 7.07 -4.68
C ASP A 53 9.03 6.65 -4.60
N TYR A 54 8.66 5.99 -3.50
CA TYR A 54 7.40 5.26 -3.40
C TYR A 54 6.16 6.14 -3.40
N VAL A 55 6.22 7.36 -2.86
CA VAL A 55 5.02 8.20 -2.79
C VAL A 55 4.52 8.55 -4.20
N PRO A 56 5.32 9.18 -5.07
CA PRO A 56 4.84 9.45 -6.43
C PRO A 56 4.65 8.19 -7.26
N LEU A 57 5.47 7.16 -7.06
CA LEU A 57 5.33 5.91 -7.79
C LEU A 57 3.96 5.28 -7.55
N VAL A 58 3.56 5.13 -6.29
CA VAL A 58 2.27 4.52 -5.94
C VAL A 58 1.11 5.37 -6.47
N ALA A 59 1.20 6.69 -6.34
CA ALA A 59 0.16 7.57 -6.86
C ALA A 59 -0.04 7.38 -8.37
N ASN A 60 1.05 7.27 -9.11
CA ASN A 60 1.00 7.06 -10.56
C ASN A 60 0.51 5.66 -10.93
N LEU A 61 0.96 4.65 -10.19
CA LEU A 61 0.53 3.26 -10.45
C LEU A 61 -0.96 3.09 -10.19
N LEU A 62 -1.52 3.74 -9.17
CA LEU A 62 -2.96 3.65 -8.88
C LEU A 62 -3.83 4.18 -10.03
N GLU A 63 -3.32 5.10 -10.83
CA GLU A 63 -4.05 5.57 -12.01
C GLU A 63 -4.10 4.51 -13.12
N LEU A 64 -3.07 3.69 -13.22
CA LEU A 64 -2.97 2.64 -14.24
C LEU A 64 -3.54 1.32 -13.75
N VAL A 65 -3.35 1.01 -12.48
CA VAL A 65 -3.74 -0.26 -11.86
C VAL A 65 -4.53 0.04 -10.59
N PRO A 66 -5.83 0.35 -10.73
CA PRO A 66 -6.64 0.72 -9.57
C PRO A 66 -6.94 -0.46 -8.67
N VAL A 67 -7.26 -0.13 -7.41
CA VAL A 67 -7.80 -1.08 -6.45
C VAL A 67 -9.33 -1.00 -6.46
N GLY A 68 -9.97 -1.91 -5.74
CA GLY A 68 -11.39 -2.18 -5.89
C GLY A 68 -12.37 -1.03 -5.74
N ASN A 69 -12.10 -0.08 -4.82
CA ASN A 69 -13.01 1.04 -4.57
C ASN A 69 -12.27 2.23 -3.97
N GLU A 70 -13.00 3.32 -3.73
CA GLU A 70 -12.41 4.55 -3.20
C GLU A 70 -11.84 4.37 -1.79
N GLU A 71 -12.48 3.57 -0.94
CA GLU A 71 -11.95 3.28 0.39
C GLU A 71 -10.58 2.61 0.29
N GLU A 72 -10.46 1.60 -0.56
CA GLU A 72 -9.19 0.90 -0.77
C GLU A 72 -8.13 1.81 -1.37
N THR A 73 -8.51 2.71 -2.28
CA THR A 73 -7.59 3.70 -2.85
C THR A 73 -7.03 4.61 -1.76
N GLN A 74 -7.90 5.09 -0.86
CA GLN A 74 -7.45 5.93 0.25
C GLN A 74 -6.54 5.18 1.21
N VAL A 75 -6.82 3.91 1.47
CA VAL A 75 -5.94 3.07 2.30
C VAL A 75 -4.53 3.02 1.70
N VAL A 76 -4.42 2.76 0.41
CA VAL A 76 -3.10 2.66 -0.24
C VAL A 76 -2.35 4.00 -0.18
N LEU A 77 -3.03 5.10 -0.51
CA LEU A 77 -2.41 6.43 -0.49
C LEU A 77 -1.92 6.83 0.91
N LYS A 78 -2.75 6.59 1.92
CA LYS A 78 -2.37 6.90 3.30
C LYS A 78 -1.25 5.99 3.79
N ALA A 79 -1.32 4.71 3.44
CA ALA A 79 -0.30 3.74 3.85
C ALA A 79 1.07 4.09 3.30
N VAL A 80 1.16 4.51 2.03
CA VAL A 80 2.45 4.85 1.46
C VAL A 80 3.04 6.10 2.14
N ASN A 81 2.19 7.04 2.56
CA ASN A 81 2.65 8.20 3.32
C ASN A 81 3.18 7.82 4.70
N TYR A 82 2.47 6.97 5.43
CA TYR A 82 2.95 6.47 6.74
C TYR A 82 4.24 5.67 6.58
N TYR A 83 4.34 4.89 5.53
CA TYR A 83 5.55 4.14 5.22
C TYR A 83 6.73 5.09 4.96
N ASP A 84 6.50 6.16 4.22
CA ASP A 84 7.52 7.17 3.93
C ASP A 84 7.98 7.89 5.21
N GLU A 85 7.09 8.01 6.19
CA GLU A 85 7.39 8.60 7.50
C GLU A 85 8.14 7.65 8.44
N GLY A 86 8.33 6.41 8.05
CA GLY A 86 9.14 5.45 8.80
C GLY A 86 8.41 4.25 9.38
N MET A 87 7.10 4.13 9.19
CA MET A 87 6.38 2.94 9.65
C MET A 87 6.74 1.73 8.80
N THR A 88 6.65 0.54 9.40
CA THR A 88 6.76 -0.69 8.61
C THR A 88 5.57 -0.76 7.66
N SER A 89 5.71 -1.54 6.57
CA SER A 89 4.64 -1.65 5.58
C SER A 89 3.35 -2.21 6.18
N PHE A 90 3.42 -3.22 7.04
CA PHE A 90 2.23 -3.79 7.67
C PHE A 90 1.55 -2.79 8.61
N ASP A 91 2.33 -2.13 9.47
CA ASP A 91 1.80 -1.13 10.40
C ASP A 91 1.20 0.06 9.64
N ALA A 92 1.84 0.48 8.56
CA ALA A 92 1.33 1.57 7.72
C ALA A 92 -0.05 1.24 7.13
N PHE A 93 -0.23 0.01 6.65
CA PHE A 93 -1.52 -0.40 6.10
C PHE A 93 -2.58 -0.57 7.17
N HIS A 94 -2.22 -1.05 8.38
CA HIS A 94 -3.16 -1.11 9.49
C HIS A 94 -3.60 0.29 9.90
N ALA A 95 -2.66 1.21 10.07
CA ALA A 95 -2.96 2.60 10.44
C ALA A 95 -3.84 3.28 9.37
N ALA A 96 -3.50 3.10 8.11
CA ALA A 96 -4.25 3.67 7.00
C ALA A 96 -5.69 3.14 6.95
N THR A 97 -5.85 1.83 7.18
CA THR A 97 -7.16 1.20 7.21
C THR A 97 -8.02 1.75 8.35
N ALA A 98 -7.44 1.83 9.54
CA ALA A 98 -8.15 2.35 10.71
C ALA A 98 -8.55 3.81 10.50
N GLU A 99 -7.63 4.64 10.01
CA GLU A 99 -7.91 6.04 9.75
C GLU A 99 -9.02 6.21 8.71
N THR A 100 -8.95 5.47 7.61
CA THR A 100 -9.95 5.56 6.55
C THR A 100 -11.34 5.18 7.04
N ARG A 101 -11.43 4.24 7.97
CA ARG A 101 -12.70 3.80 8.55
C ARG A 101 -13.12 4.58 9.81
N GLY A 102 -12.32 5.57 10.22
CA GLY A 102 -12.60 6.34 11.42
C GLY A 102 -12.50 5.54 12.72
N MET A 103 -11.57 4.60 12.77
CA MET A 103 -11.38 3.70 13.92
C MET A 103 -10.03 3.94 14.58
N ASP A 104 -9.98 3.72 15.89
CA ASP A 104 -8.71 3.67 16.62
C ASP A 104 -8.10 2.28 16.47
N VAL A 105 -6.81 2.16 16.70
CA VAL A 105 -6.11 0.89 16.61
C VAL A 105 -5.91 0.28 18.00
N LEU A 106 -6.49 -0.90 18.23
CA LEU A 106 -6.23 -1.68 19.45
C LEU A 106 -5.03 -2.59 19.17
N SER A 107 -3.89 -2.28 19.77
CA SER A 107 -2.64 -2.96 19.45
C SER A 107 -1.62 -2.83 20.58
N SER A 108 -0.69 -3.77 20.64
CA SER A 108 0.49 -3.67 21.50
C SER A 108 1.61 -2.87 20.84
N GLU A 109 1.51 -2.57 19.54
CA GLU A 109 2.50 -1.78 18.81
C GLU A 109 2.45 -0.32 19.24
N LYS A 110 3.59 0.22 19.64
CA LYS A 110 3.67 1.59 20.17
C LYS A 110 3.94 2.65 19.11
N ASP A 111 4.25 2.24 17.89
CA ASP A 111 4.57 3.16 16.80
C ASP A 111 3.36 4.01 16.38
N TYR A 112 2.14 3.57 16.71
CA TYR A 112 0.92 4.33 16.43
C TYR A 112 0.78 5.61 17.25
N LYS A 113 1.61 5.80 18.26
CA LYS A 113 1.57 7.00 19.11
C LYS A 113 1.96 8.29 18.38
N GLU A 114 2.70 8.17 17.30
CA GLU A 114 3.25 9.32 16.58
C GLU A 114 2.44 9.70 15.34
N ILE A 115 1.27 9.08 15.14
CA ILE A 115 0.41 9.33 13.99
C ILE A 115 -0.97 9.78 14.44
N GLU A 116 -1.81 10.18 13.49
CA GLU A 116 -3.16 10.68 13.78
C GLU A 116 -4.16 9.62 14.26
N VAL A 117 -3.84 8.35 14.06
CA VAL A 117 -4.69 7.25 14.53
C VAL A 117 -4.34 6.97 15.98
N GLU A 118 -5.34 7.00 16.86
CA GLU A 118 -5.12 6.66 18.25
C GLU A 118 -4.96 5.17 18.44
N ARG A 119 -4.01 4.82 19.28
CA ARG A 119 -3.78 3.45 19.67
C ARG A 119 -4.49 3.16 20.99
N VAL A 120 -5.30 2.11 20.99
CA VAL A 120 -5.88 1.57 22.23
C VAL A 120 -4.98 0.42 22.67
N PRO A 121 -4.37 0.48 23.88
CA PRO A 121 -3.47 -0.58 24.31
C PRO A 121 -4.13 -1.95 24.41
N LEU A 122 -3.52 -2.96 23.81
CA LEU A 122 -3.93 -4.34 23.96
C LEU A 122 -3.33 -4.97 25.21
N GLU A 123 -2.11 -4.53 25.56
CA GLU A 123 -1.42 -5.02 26.76
C GLU A 123 -2.06 -4.46 28.04
N PRO A 124 -1.97 -5.18 29.18
CA PRO A 124 -2.47 -4.66 30.45
C PRO A 124 -1.78 -3.36 30.83
N THR A 125 -2.52 -2.47 31.49
CA THR A 125 -1.96 -1.22 31.99
C THR A 125 -1.89 -1.25 33.51
N ASP A 126 -0.96 -0.48 34.08
CA ASP A 126 -0.77 -0.43 35.52
C ASP A 126 -1.87 0.34 36.25
N GLU A 127 -2.78 0.93 35.52
CA GLU A 127 -3.86 1.75 36.09
C GLU A 127 -5.10 0.95 36.48
N GLU A 128 -5.08 -0.34 36.23
CA GLU A 128 -6.16 -1.22 36.63
C GLU A 128 -5.86 -1.84 37.98
#